data_e4c4781c6a42f2494012793872bd9ef7
#
_entry.id   e4c4781c6a42f2494012793872bd9ef7
#
_cell.length_a   1.000
_cell.length_b   1.000
_cell.length_c   1.000
_cell.angle_alpha   90.00
_cell.angle_beta   90.00
_cell.angle_gamma   90.00
#
_symmetry.space_group_name_H-M   'P 1'
#
loop_
_entity.id
_entity.type
_entity.pdbx_description
1 polymer ?
#
loop_
_entity_poly.entity_id
_entity_poly.type
_entity_poly.pdbx_seq_one_letter_code
_entity_poly.pdbx_strand_id
1 'polypeptide(L)'
;MAVESRLDRLEDSRFKEIKRLKKKHVPNRLHWFLGEDYFSEELLGIYRSEVEQLRRISDEAFYLFQRATDKIIADNKLGDLNIPLSFQNSIIHSWKNKSKHPFLYGRFDINGGLKSDYGRIIEFNADTCSTIPETLLWQPLQLAELKGNPQNFNTLSEDIKMTLTNLKATLTKSSPTFLGTSFGYVEDVENVNCIIDIAYQAGFKPLYSNLENVIFSDEGVFYEIGGEFEEIDVLFKMVPWDWMFNDEPELAQTLSELIINDKVVVLNPPYTAIWQNKKFLAYITQNFPNNILAETYLQQEARLGEYVKKPVYGRLGENIAIETATKARLESKGDYGKQDMVFQKYYPLNQDLEKYYYQIGMFYTTKASAINLRAQDSPIITDDCEFMSHFII
;
A
#
# COMPACT_ATOMS: atom_id res chain seq x y z
N MET A 1 5.75 -8.51 -35.56
CA MET A 1 6.32 -7.23 -35.12
C MET A 1 5.19 -6.49 -34.41
N ALA A 2 5.16 -6.60 -33.08
CA ALA A 2 4.26 -5.75 -32.29
C ALA A 2 4.79 -4.33 -32.41
N VAL A 3 4.03 -3.46 -33.04
CA VAL A 3 4.27 -2.03 -33.09
C VAL A 3 4.06 -1.53 -31.66
N GLU A 4 5.13 -1.38 -30.88
CA GLU A 4 5.13 -0.44 -29.76
C GLU A 4 4.82 0.92 -30.38
N SER A 5 3.55 1.27 -30.40
CA SER A 5 3.13 2.50 -31.03
C SER A 5 3.69 3.66 -30.20
N ARG A 6 4.42 4.56 -30.82
CA ARG A 6 4.79 5.88 -30.26
C ARG A 6 3.58 6.65 -29.69
N LEU A 7 2.37 6.17 -29.98
CA LEU A 7 1.07 6.76 -29.59
C LEU A 7 0.76 6.62 -28.09
N ASP A 8 1.42 5.68 -27.35
CA ASP A 8 1.08 5.41 -25.94
C ASP A 8 2.08 6.02 -24.95
N ARG A 9 3.07 6.78 -25.41
CA ARG A 9 4.04 7.43 -24.53
C ARG A 9 3.53 8.76 -24.02
N LEU A 10 3.92 9.10 -22.79
CA LEU A 10 3.61 10.39 -22.17
C LEU A 10 4.35 11.50 -22.93
N GLU A 11 3.68 12.60 -23.16
CA GLU A 11 4.19 13.75 -23.89
C GLU A 11 4.96 14.67 -22.93
N ASP A 12 6.05 15.27 -23.41
CA ASP A 12 6.87 16.23 -22.63
C ASP A 12 6.05 17.39 -22.06
N SER A 13 4.98 17.78 -22.77
CA SER A 13 4.06 18.85 -22.31
C SER A 13 3.36 18.55 -20.99
N ARG A 14 3.34 17.26 -20.56
CA ARG A 14 2.77 16.86 -19.26
C ARG A 14 3.72 17.10 -18.10
N PHE A 15 4.99 17.28 -18.35
CA PHE A 15 5.98 17.44 -17.30
C PHE A 15 6.22 18.92 -16.99
N LYS A 16 6.40 19.23 -15.72
CA LYS A 16 6.73 20.56 -15.22
C LYS A 16 7.92 20.47 -14.30
N GLU A 17 9.03 21.07 -14.75
CA GLU A 17 10.20 21.23 -13.91
C GLU A 17 9.93 22.23 -12.76
N ILE A 18 10.48 21.93 -11.61
CA ILE A 18 10.53 22.84 -10.47
C ILE A 18 11.97 23.00 -9.99
N LYS A 19 12.21 24.06 -9.24
CA LYS A 19 13.49 24.21 -8.54
C LYS A 19 13.52 23.28 -7.35
N ARG A 20 14.65 22.60 -7.17
CA ARG A 20 14.91 21.79 -5.97
C ARG A 20 14.56 22.56 -4.70
N LEU A 21 13.73 21.97 -3.87
CA LEU A 21 13.32 22.57 -2.61
C LEU A 21 14.53 22.72 -1.67
N LYS A 22 14.68 23.91 -1.09
CA LYS A 22 15.75 24.15 -0.11
C LYS A 22 15.40 23.50 1.21
N LYS A 23 16.33 22.77 1.82
CA LYS A 23 16.17 22.09 3.11
C LYS A 23 15.44 22.90 4.18
N LYS A 24 15.71 24.23 4.28
CA LYS A 24 15.05 25.12 5.24
C LYS A 24 13.54 25.30 5.03
N HIS A 25 13.01 24.94 3.87
CA HIS A 25 11.58 25.04 3.52
C HIS A 25 10.89 23.68 3.59
N VAL A 26 11.62 22.64 3.93
CA VAL A 26 11.13 21.27 4.02
C VAL A 26 10.99 20.89 5.50
N PRO A 27 9.88 20.30 5.94
CA PRO A 27 9.73 19.80 7.31
C PRO A 27 10.85 18.85 7.71
N ASN A 28 11.33 18.94 8.95
CA ASN A 28 12.44 18.11 9.46
C ASN A 28 12.18 16.61 9.25
N ARG A 29 10.95 16.18 9.31
CA ARG A 29 10.46 14.82 9.09
C ARG A 29 10.86 14.25 7.71
N LEU A 30 11.05 15.10 6.72
CA LEU A 30 11.46 14.72 5.36
C LEU A 30 12.96 14.89 5.11
N HIS A 31 13.73 15.35 6.09
CA HIS A 31 15.14 15.69 5.87
C HIS A 31 16.03 14.49 5.55
N TRP A 32 15.68 13.31 5.99
CA TRP A 32 16.46 12.10 5.71
C TRP A 32 16.37 11.69 4.23
N PHE A 33 15.26 11.97 3.55
CA PHE A 33 15.09 11.77 2.11
C PHE A 33 15.91 12.75 1.23
N LEU A 34 16.36 13.90 1.79
CA LEU A 34 16.99 14.96 1.01
C LEU A 34 18.47 14.71 0.66
N GLY A 35 19.08 13.68 1.22
CA GLY A 35 20.46 13.30 0.95
C GLY A 35 20.65 12.49 -0.34
N GLU A 36 19.56 12.01 -0.94
CA GLU A 36 19.51 11.15 -2.11
C GLU A 36 18.67 11.81 -3.20
N ASP A 37 18.82 11.36 -4.45
CA ASP A 37 17.99 11.82 -5.57
C ASP A 37 16.64 11.08 -5.58
N TYR A 38 15.99 11.04 -4.41
CA TYR A 38 14.73 10.33 -4.20
C TYR A 38 13.51 11.11 -4.71
N PHE A 39 13.54 12.43 -4.59
CA PHE A 39 12.43 13.28 -5.04
C PHE A 39 12.72 13.86 -6.42
N SER A 40 11.89 13.53 -7.39
CA SER A 40 11.98 14.11 -8.74
C SER A 40 11.85 15.63 -8.69
N GLU A 41 12.63 16.32 -9.52
CA GLU A 41 12.52 17.77 -9.77
C GLU A 41 11.47 18.10 -10.84
N GLU A 42 10.77 17.09 -11.34
CA GLU A 42 9.64 17.22 -12.26
C GLU A 42 8.33 16.74 -11.61
N LEU A 43 7.22 17.31 -12.04
CA LEU A 43 5.88 16.87 -11.71
C LEU A 43 5.16 16.43 -12.98
N LEU A 44 4.37 15.35 -12.86
CA LEU A 44 3.57 14.82 -13.97
C LEU A 44 2.15 15.40 -13.96
N GLY A 45 1.73 15.98 -15.07
CA GLY A 45 0.34 16.36 -15.32
C GLY A 45 -0.52 15.15 -15.66
N ILE A 46 -1.60 14.96 -14.91
CA ILE A 46 -2.59 13.90 -15.12
C ILE A 46 -3.92 14.57 -15.51
N TYR A 47 -4.53 14.15 -16.62
CA TYR A 47 -5.83 14.67 -17.01
C TYR A 47 -6.91 14.26 -16.01
N ARG A 48 -7.88 15.15 -15.78
CA ARG A 48 -9.02 14.83 -14.90
C ARG A 48 -9.74 13.54 -15.29
N SER A 49 -9.88 13.28 -16.59
CA SER A 49 -10.48 12.02 -17.09
C SER A 49 -9.68 10.78 -16.72
N GLU A 50 -8.34 10.86 -16.69
CA GLU A 50 -7.46 9.76 -16.25
C GLU A 50 -7.60 9.53 -14.75
N VAL A 51 -7.66 10.60 -13.95
CA VAL A 51 -7.93 10.48 -12.50
C VAL A 51 -9.25 9.76 -12.25
N GLU A 52 -10.33 10.15 -12.95
CA GLU A 52 -11.64 9.51 -12.80
C GLU A 52 -11.62 8.03 -13.24
N GLN A 53 -10.88 7.70 -14.29
CA GLN A 53 -10.68 6.31 -14.73
C GLN A 53 -9.94 5.49 -13.66
N LEU A 54 -8.84 6.01 -13.12
CA LEU A 54 -8.05 5.35 -12.08
C LEU A 54 -8.87 5.15 -10.80
N ARG A 55 -9.69 6.13 -10.41
CA ARG A 55 -10.63 6.01 -9.30
C ARG A 55 -11.62 4.88 -9.53
N ARG A 56 -12.28 4.86 -10.68
CA ARG A 56 -13.26 3.81 -11.04
C ARG A 56 -12.63 2.42 -10.99
N ILE A 57 -11.44 2.24 -11.58
CA ILE A 57 -10.72 0.96 -11.56
C ILE A 57 -10.46 0.53 -10.12
N SER A 58 -10.04 1.45 -9.25
CA SER A 58 -9.74 1.16 -7.85
C SER A 58 -10.98 0.84 -7.02
N ASP A 59 -12.09 1.56 -7.25
CA ASP A 59 -13.37 1.29 -6.57
C ASP A 59 -13.93 -0.09 -6.96
N GLU A 60 -13.89 -0.42 -8.25
CA GLU A 60 -14.30 -1.73 -8.76
C GLU A 60 -13.40 -2.86 -8.21
N ALA A 61 -12.08 -2.63 -8.13
CA ALA A 61 -11.15 -3.58 -7.57
C ALA A 61 -11.41 -3.82 -6.08
N PHE A 62 -11.60 -2.77 -5.29
CA PHE A 62 -11.88 -2.90 -3.88
C PHE A 62 -13.15 -3.71 -3.62
N TYR A 63 -14.21 -3.44 -4.39
CA TYR A 63 -15.43 -4.24 -4.33
C TYR A 63 -15.18 -5.72 -4.69
N LEU A 64 -14.33 -5.97 -5.69
CA LEU A 64 -13.93 -7.31 -6.09
C LEU A 64 -13.15 -8.04 -4.99
N PHE A 65 -12.20 -7.35 -4.34
CA PHE A 65 -11.46 -7.88 -3.20
C PHE A 65 -12.40 -8.25 -2.03
N GLN A 66 -13.39 -7.41 -1.74
CA GLN A 66 -14.39 -7.71 -0.69
C GLN A 66 -15.20 -8.97 -1.01
N ARG A 67 -15.74 -9.08 -2.22
CA ARG A 67 -16.51 -10.25 -2.65
C ARG A 67 -15.67 -11.53 -2.65
N ALA A 68 -14.42 -11.42 -3.08
CA ALA A 68 -13.51 -12.55 -3.09
C ALA A 68 -13.13 -12.98 -1.67
N THR A 69 -13.04 -12.03 -0.72
CA THR A 69 -12.83 -12.32 0.69
C THR A 69 -14.03 -13.05 1.30
N ASP A 70 -15.26 -12.60 1.02
CA ASP A 70 -16.46 -13.32 1.44
C ASP A 70 -16.44 -14.77 0.94
N LYS A 71 -16.08 -14.96 -0.33
CA LYS A 71 -16.05 -16.29 -0.95
C LYS A 71 -14.94 -17.20 -0.39
N ILE A 72 -13.71 -16.72 -0.24
CA ILE A 72 -12.59 -17.55 0.24
C ILE A 72 -12.81 -17.99 1.70
N ILE A 73 -13.42 -17.12 2.52
CA ILE A 73 -13.82 -17.45 3.89
C ILE A 73 -14.95 -18.49 3.89
N ALA A 74 -15.99 -18.28 3.08
CA ALA A 74 -17.11 -19.22 2.98
C ALA A 74 -16.68 -20.60 2.46
N ASP A 75 -15.73 -20.64 1.52
CA ASP A 75 -15.16 -21.87 0.97
C ASP A 75 -14.15 -22.54 1.92
N ASN A 76 -13.81 -21.94 3.07
CA ASN A 76 -12.78 -22.37 4.03
C ASN A 76 -11.40 -22.58 3.39
N LYS A 77 -10.97 -21.65 2.51
CA LYS A 77 -9.75 -21.73 1.70
C LYS A 77 -8.63 -20.77 2.11
N LEU A 78 -8.67 -20.22 3.32
CA LEU A 78 -7.59 -19.33 3.82
C LEU A 78 -6.24 -20.06 3.87
N GLY A 79 -6.23 -21.37 4.09
CA GLY A 79 -5.03 -22.21 4.04
C GLY A 79 -4.35 -22.25 2.65
N ASP A 80 -5.10 -22.09 1.55
CA ASP A 80 -4.55 -22.04 0.19
C ASP A 80 -3.64 -20.81 -0.01
N LEU A 81 -3.80 -19.79 0.84
CA LEU A 81 -2.96 -18.60 0.88
C LEU A 81 -1.73 -18.74 1.80
N ASN A 82 -1.45 -19.94 2.31
CA ASN A 82 -0.40 -20.19 3.32
C ASN A 82 -0.60 -19.39 4.62
N ILE A 83 -1.84 -19.05 4.97
CA ILE A 83 -2.17 -18.40 6.24
C ILE A 83 -2.31 -19.48 7.31
N PRO A 84 -1.52 -19.43 8.42
CA PRO A 84 -1.57 -20.43 9.48
C PRO A 84 -2.95 -20.55 10.10
N LEU A 85 -3.36 -21.76 10.46
CA LEU A 85 -4.67 -22.04 11.04
C LEU A 85 -4.92 -21.24 12.32
N SER A 86 -3.88 -21.07 13.16
CA SER A 86 -3.93 -20.26 14.39
C SER A 86 -4.33 -18.80 14.15
N PHE A 87 -4.03 -18.27 12.97
CA PHE A 87 -4.31 -16.87 12.62
C PHE A 87 -5.64 -16.68 11.86
N GLN A 88 -6.21 -17.74 11.26
CA GLN A 88 -7.42 -17.64 10.44
C GLN A 88 -8.65 -17.16 11.21
N ASN A 89 -8.75 -17.46 12.51
CA ASN A 89 -9.88 -17.04 13.33
C ASN A 89 -9.93 -15.51 13.52
N SER A 90 -8.79 -14.85 13.70
CA SER A 90 -8.74 -13.39 13.81
C SER A 90 -9.08 -12.70 12.48
N ILE A 91 -8.70 -13.30 11.34
CA ILE A 91 -9.13 -12.85 10.02
C ILE A 91 -10.65 -12.90 9.89
N ILE A 92 -11.26 -14.04 10.19
CA ILE A 92 -12.71 -14.23 10.09
C ILE A 92 -13.43 -13.31 11.06
N HIS A 93 -12.94 -13.17 12.31
CA HIS A 93 -13.50 -12.29 13.31
C HIS A 93 -13.48 -10.83 12.86
N SER A 94 -12.31 -10.31 12.49
CA SER A 94 -12.14 -8.91 12.06
C SER A 94 -12.92 -8.62 10.78
N TRP A 95 -13.01 -9.59 9.84
CA TRP A 95 -13.83 -9.44 8.64
C TRP A 95 -15.32 -9.33 8.93
N LYS A 96 -15.85 -10.14 9.83
CA LYS A 96 -17.26 -10.10 10.24
C LYS A 96 -17.60 -8.84 11.07
N ASN A 97 -16.62 -8.26 11.75
CA ASN A 97 -16.76 -7.11 12.64
C ASN A 97 -16.07 -5.85 12.09
N LYS A 98 -16.16 -5.59 10.78
CA LYS A 98 -15.47 -4.47 10.09
C LYS A 98 -15.77 -3.08 10.67
N SER A 99 -16.88 -2.89 11.36
CA SER A 99 -17.19 -1.62 12.05
C SER A 99 -16.29 -1.36 13.25
N LYS A 100 -15.83 -2.43 13.92
CA LYS A 100 -14.85 -2.38 15.04
C LYS A 100 -13.41 -2.52 14.54
N HIS A 101 -13.19 -3.23 13.44
CA HIS A 101 -11.89 -3.48 12.82
C HIS A 101 -11.89 -2.92 11.39
N PRO A 102 -11.92 -1.58 11.22
CA PRO A 102 -12.01 -0.98 9.90
C PRO A 102 -10.69 -1.11 9.14
N PHE A 103 -10.79 -1.21 7.81
CA PHE A 103 -9.66 -0.97 6.93
C PHE A 103 -9.29 0.51 7.00
N LEU A 104 -8.03 0.80 7.31
CA LEU A 104 -7.59 2.19 7.44
C LEU A 104 -7.18 2.77 6.09
N TYR A 105 -6.21 2.15 5.42
CA TYR A 105 -5.75 2.52 4.09
C TYR A 105 -4.87 1.42 3.48
N GLY A 106 -4.70 1.50 2.17
CA GLY A 106 -3.75 0.72 1.40
C GLY A 106 -3.48 1.41 0.07
N ARG A 107 -2.68 0.79 -0.80
CA ARG A 107 -2.35 1.34 -2.11
C ARG A 107 -2.47 0.27 -3.17
N PHE A 108 -3.30 0.51 -4.17
CA PHE A 108 -3.28 -0.24 -5.42
C PHE A 108 -2.12 0.24 -6.28
N ASP A 109 -1.26 -0.68 -6.71
CA ASP A 109 -0.24 -0.37 -7.70
C ASP A 109 -0.77 -0.73 -9.10
N ILE A 110 -0.74 0.25 -10.00
CA ILE A 110 -1.41 0.22 -11.30
C ILE A 110 -0.37 0.40 -12.40
N ASN A 111 -0.34 -0.53 -13.36
CA ASN A 111 0.46 -0.41 -14.57
C ASN A 111 -0.41 0.12 -15.72
N GLY A 112 0.11 1.05 -16.51
CA GLY A 112 -0.65 1.76 -17.54
C GLY A 112 -1.65 2.76 -16.96
N GLY A 113 -2.74 3.03 -17.69
CA GLY A 113 -3.85 3.87 -17.24
C GLY A 113 -3.72 5.36 -17.55
N LEU A 114 -2.58 5.83 -18.03
CA LEU A 114 -2.44 7.16 -18.62
C LEU A 114 -2.44 7.03 -20.14
N LYS A 115 -3.17 7.89 -20.86
CA LYS A 115 -3.39 7.88 -22.31
C LYS A 115 -4.10 6.63 -22.90
N SER A 116 -4.31 5.59 -22.12
CA SER A 116 -4.89 4.35 -22.58
C SER A 116 -5.86 3.76 -21.55
N ASP A 117 -6.79 2.92 -22.02
CA ASP A 117 -7.76 2.24 -21.17
C ASP A 117 -7.22 0.95 -20.54
N TYR A 118 -5.95 0.60 -20.76
CA TYR A 118 -5.41 -0.68 -20.31
C TYR A 118 -4.90 -0.69 -18.87
N GLY A 119 -5.10 0.35 -18.08
CA GLY A 119 -4.70 0.37 -16.67
C GLY A 119 -5.09 -0.93 -15.96
N ARG A 120 -4.12 -1.60 -15.35
CA ARG A 120 -4.31 -2.86 -14.61
C ARG A 120 -3.67 -2.79 -13.25
N ILE A 121 -4.45 -3.14 -12.25
CA ILE A 121 -3.95 -3.31 -10.88
C ILE A 121 -3.13 -4.59 -10.86
N ILE A 122 -1.88 -4.47 -10.43
CA ILE A 122 -0.92 -5.57 -10.34
C ILE A 122 -0.74 -6.10 -8.91
N GLU A 123 -1.10 -5.30 -7.90
CA GLU A 123 -1.10 -5.68 -6.48
C GLU A 123 -1.90 -4.70 -5.64
N PHE A 124 -2.22 -5.12 -4.42
CA PHE A 124 -2.82 -4.29 -3.39
C PHE A 124 -1.96 -4.33 -2.14
N ASN A 125 -1.22 -3.28 -1.87
CA ASN A 125 -0.46 -3.09 -0.64
C ASN A 125 -1.43 -2.65 0.45
N ALA A 126 -2.06 -3.61 1.12
CA ALA A 126 -3.20 -3.37 2.00
C ALA A 126 -2.86 -3.43 3.50
N ASP A 127 -1.66 -3.90 3.85
CA ASP A 127 -1.27 -4.07 5.25
C ASP A 127 -0.34 -2.94 5.74
N THR A 128 0.86 -2.84 5.16
CA THR A 128 1.90 -1.89 5.58
C THR A 128 2.39 -1.03 4.41
N CYS A 129 1.46 -0.35 3.76
CA CYS A 129 1.76 0.50 2.63
C CYS A 129 2.48 1.77 3.07
N SER A 130 3.64 2.07 2.48
CA SER A 130 4.47 3.26 2.70
C SER A 130 4.13 4.41 1.75
N THR A 131 4.98 5.43 1.72
CA THR A 131 4.87 6.67 0.91
C THR A 131 3.78 7.66 1.39
N ILE A 132 3.44 7.60 2.69
CA ILE A 132 2.50 8.54 3.33
C ILE A 132 3.13 9.94 3.48
N PRO A 133 4.37 10.10 4.02
CA PRO A 133 5.01 11.41 4.13
C PRO A 133 5.17 12.10 2.79
N GLU A 134 5.55 11.37 1.75
CA GLU A 134 5.68 11.88 0.39
C GLU A 134 4.35 12.39 -0.14
N THR A 135 3.30 11.61 0.08
CA THR A 135 1.96 11.94 -0.42
C THR A 135 1.33 13.10 0.35
N LEU A 136 1.46 13.11 1.68
CA LEU A 136 0.80 14.12 2.53
C LEU A 136 1.60 15.40 2.73
N LEU A 137 2.93 15.31 2.75
CA LEU A 137 3.80 16.43 3.10
C LEU A 137 4.60 16.95 1.90
N TRP A 138 5.20 16.06 1.11
CA TRP A 138 6.07 16.46 0.01
C TRP A 138 5.31 16.96 -1.21
N GLN A 139 4.29 16.25 -1.69
CA GLN A 139 3.51 16.69 -2.85
C GLN A 139 2.97 18.12 -2.72
N PRO A 140 2.34 18.51 -1.59
CA PRO A 140 1.87 19.90 -1.43
C PRO A 140 3.00 20.94 -1.52
N LEU A 141 4.20 20.63 -1.01
CA LEU A 141 5.35 21.54 -1.11
C LEU A 141 5.80 21.73 -2.55
N GLN A 142 5.89 20.66 -3.33
CA GLN A 142 6.26 20.75 -4.75
C GLN A 142 5.19 21.49 -5.58
N LEU A 143 3.92 21.21 -5.31
CA LEU A 143 2.83 21.92 -6.01
C LEU A 143 2.85 23.43 -5.75
N ALA A 144 3.24 23.86 -4.56
CA ALA A 144 3.33 25.28 -4.21
C ALA A 144 4.40 26.04 -5.02
N GLU A 145 5.39 25.34 -5.60
CA GLU A 145 6.39 25.94 -6.49
C GLU A 145 5.84 26.21 -7.91
N LEU A 146 4.73 25.54 -8.29
CA LEU A 146 4.11 25.74 -9.59
C LEU A 146 3.25 27.01 -9.62
N LYS A 147 3.34 27.77 -10.69
CA LYS A 147 2.48 28.94 -10.91
C LYS A 147 1.03 28.51 -11.13
N GLY A 148 0.09 29.31 -10.63
CA GLY A 148 -1.34 29.10 -10.85
C GLY A 148 -2.01 28.22 -9.81
N ASN A 149 -1.30 27.77 -8.77
CA ASN A 149 -1.82 26.95 -7.67
C ASN A 149 -2.57 25.70 -8.18
N PRO A 150 -1.90 24.82 -8.96
CA PRO A 150 -2.52 23.62 -9.49
C PRO A 150 -2.95 22.69 -8.35
N GLN A 151 -3.98 21.90 -8.60
CA GLN A 151 -4.47 20.90 -7.66
C GLN A 151 -3.91 19.53 -8.01
N ASN A 152 -3.78 18.66 -7.01
CA ASN A 152 -3.58 17.22 -7.20
C ASN A 152 -4.83 16.45 -6.72
N PHE A 153 -4.83 15.15 -6.94
CA PHE A 153 -5.83 14.26 -6.36
C PHE A 153 -5.29 13.70 -5.05
N ASN A 154 -5.70 14.32 -3.94
CA ASN A 154 -5.25 13.91 -2.60
C ASN A 154 -6.26 14.35 -1.52
N THR A 155 -7.03 13.40 -1.01
CA THR A 155 -7.94 13.53 0.15
C THR A 155 -7.58 12.52 1.25
N LEU A 156 -6.36 11.94 1.19
CA LEU A 156 -5.97 10.81 2.02
C LEU A 156 -6.03 11.11 3.52
N SER A 157 -5.54 12.28 3.92
CA SER A 157 -5.53 12.68 5.34
C SER A 157 -6.94 12.78 5.92
N GLU A 158 -7.84 13.42 5.17
CA GLU A 158 -9.25 13.61 5.57
C GLU A 158 -9.99 12.28 5.63
N ASP A 159 -9.74 11.38 4.68
CA ASP A 159 -10.40 10.08 4.59
C ASP A 159 -9.93 9.13 5.72
N ILE A 160 -8.63 9.12 6.02
CA ILE A 160 -8.08 8.39 7.19
C ILE A 160 -8.67 8.97 8.49
N LYS A 161 -8.69 10.30 8.63
CA LYS A 161 -9.27 10.97 9.80
C LYS A 161 -10.73 10.60 10.00
N MET A 162 -11.51 10.56 8.93
CA MET A 162 -12.92 10.15 8.98
C MET A 162 -13.06 8.70 9.49
N THR A 163 -12.23 7.77 8.97
CA THR A 163 -12.22 6.37 9.42
C THR A 163 -11.87 6.27 10.91
N LEU A 164 -10.84 6.98 11.37
CA LEU A 164 -10.44 7.00 12.77
C LEU A 164 -11.49 7.65 13.67
N THR A 165 -12.16 8.71 13.23
CA THR A 165 -13.26 9.35 13.96
C THR A 165 -14.44 8.38 14.14
N ASN A 166 -14.79 7.64 13.10
CA ASN A 166 -15.83 6.61 13.16
C ASN A 166 -15.43 5.45 14.08
N LEU A 167 -14.17 5.00 14.01
CA LEU A 167 -13.66 3.97 14.93
C LEU A 167 -13.74 4.44 16.38
N LYS A 168 -13.28 5.67 16.67
CA LYS A 168 -13.34 6.24 18.03
C LYS A 168 -14.75 6.19 18.61
N ALA A 169 -15.76 6.46 17.79
CA ALA A 169 -17.16 6.42 18.22
C ALA A 169 -17.65 5.01 18.63
N THR A 170 -16.93 3.96 18.28
CA THR A 170 -17.23 2.57 18.70
C THR A 170 -16.54 2.18 20.01
N LEU A 171 -15.58 2.98 20.49
CA LEU A 171 -14.79 2.70 21.69
C LEU A 171 -15.47 3.31 22.93
N THR A 172 -15.25 2.69 24.08
CA THR A 172 -15.90 3.11 25.33
C THR A 172 -15.18 4.28 26.02
N LYS A 173 -13.85 4.39 25.83
CA LYS A 173 -13.05 5.48 26.41
C LYS A 173 -13.29 6.80 25.67
N SER A 174 -13.42 7.90 26.36
CA SER A 174 -13.58 9.23 25.77
C SER A 174 -12.32 9.73 25.04
N SER A 175 -11.15 9.32 25.54
CA SER A 175 -9.84 9.60 24.94
C SER A 175 -9.03 8.29 24.84
N PRO A 176 -9.35 7.42 23.87
CA PRO A 176 -8.67 6.13 23.74
C PRO A 176 -7.22 6.31 23.31
N THR A 177 -6.34 5.43 23.80
CA THR A 177 -4.92 5.43 23.48
C THR A 177 -4.67 4.79 22.12
N PHE A 178 -3.94 5.49 21.27
CA PHE A 178 -3.54 5.04 19.93
C PHE A 178 -2.02 4.91 19.88
N LEU A 179 -1.50 3.68 19.82
CA LEU A 179 -0.08 3.42 19.67
C LEU A 179 0.27 3.12 18.22
N GLY A 180 1.15 3.92 17.62
CA GLY A 180 1.81 3.59 16.36
C GLY A 180 3.11 2.85 16.62
N THR A 181 3.40 1.79 15.87
CA THR A 181 4.62 0.99 16.04
C THR A 181 5.23 0.54 14.70
N SER A 182 6.56 0.41 14.69
CA SER A 182 7.35 -0.12 13.58
C SER A 182 8.61 -0.81 14.11
N PHE A 183 9.47 -1.31 13.21
CA PHE A 183 10.82 -1.81 13.60
C PHE A 183 11.81 -0.69 13.94
N GLY A 184 11.44 0.60 13.76
CA GLY A 184 12.30 1.73 14.09
C GLY A 184 13.17 2.23 12.93
N TYR A 185 13.03 1.69 11.71
CA TYR A 185 13.62 2.30 10.52
C TYR A 185 13.01 3.68 10.29
N VAL A 186 13.84 4.66 9.95
CA VAL A 186 13.41 6.08 9.87
C VAL A 186 12.24 6.28 8.94
N GLU A 187 12.22 5.61 7.79
CA GLU A 187 11.12 5.65 6.84
C GLU A 187 9.80 5.17 7.45
N ASP A 188 9.82 4.01 8.10
CA ASP A 188 8.63 3.46 8.76
C ASP A 188 8.14 4.36 9.89
N VAL A 189 9.08 4.89 10.70
CA VAL A 189 8.77 5.84 11.78
C VAL A 189 8.02 7.06 11.24
N GLU A 190 8.46 7.63 10.11
CA GLU A 190 7.80 8.81 9.55
C GLU A 190 6.44 8.48 8.90
N ASN A 191 6.29 7.29 8.30
CA ASN A 191 4.98 6.80 7.87
C ASN A 191 4.01 6.66 9.06
N VAL A 192 4.47 6.06 10.16
CA VAL A 192 3.69 5.90 11.41
C VAL A 192 3.35 7.27 12.01
N ASN A 193 4.30 8.20 12.08
CA ASN A 193 4.11 9.52 12.63
C ASN A 193 3.03 10.33 11.88
N CYS A 194 2.93 10.19 10.56
CA CYS A 194 1.85 10.81 9.79
C CYS A 194 0.47 10.28 10.23
N ILE A 195 0.34 8.99 10.48
CA ILE A 195 -0.92 8.39 10.97
C ILE A 195 -1.22 8.81 12.41
N ILE A 196 -0.19 8.90 13.26
CA ILE A 196 -0.29 9.40 14.63
C ILE A 196 -0.83 10.84 14.66
N ASP A 197 -0.33 11.72 13.79
CA ASP A 197 -0.83 13.10 13.70
C ASP A 197 -2.31 13.15 13.31
N ILE A 198 -2.73 12.27 12.40
CA ILE A 198 -4.14 12.17 12.00
C ILE A 198 -4.98 11.59 13.14
N ALA A 199 -4.48 10.60 13.88
CA ALA A 199 -5.15 10.04 15.05
C ALA A 199 -5.34 11.08 16.16
N TYR A 200 -4.34 11.93 16.40
CA TYR A 200 -4.48 13.07 17.30
C TYR A 200 -5.62 14.01 16.87
N GLN A 201 -5.68 14.36 15.58
CA GLN A 201 -6.75 15.19 15.04
C GLN A 201 -8.14 14.53 15.11
N ALA A 202 -8.20 13.19 15.13
CA ALA A 202 -9.42 12.41 15.34
C ALA A 202 -9.81 12.29 16.84
N GLY A 203 -8.96 12.82 17.74
CA GLY A 203 -9.22 12.90 19.19
C GLY A 203 -8.78 11.66 19.97
N PHE A 204 -7.80 10.90 19.49
CA PHE A 204 -7.09 9.87 20.24
C PHE A 204 -5.98 10.49 21.10
N LYS A 205 -5.51 9.73 22.10
CA LYS A 205 -4.26 9.97 22.81
C LYS A 205 -3.13 9.20 22.08
N PRO A 206 -2.32 9.87 21.23
CA PRO A 206 -1.40 9.17 20.36
C PRO A 206 -0.04 8.94 21.04
N LEU A 207 0.56 7.79 20.76
CA LEU A 207 1.90 7.39 21.19
C LEU A 207 2.66 6.77 20.01
N TYR A 208 3.98 6.80 20.06
CA TYR A 208 4.87 6.02 19.21
C TYR A 208 5.80 5.16 20.05
N SER A 209 6.04 3.94 19.62
CA SER A 209 7.09 3.07 20.16
C SER A 209 7.61 2.11 19.09
N ASN A 210 8.88 1.75 19.16
CA ASN A 210 9.37 0.59 18.43
C ASN A 210 8.69 -0.69 18.96
N LEU A 211 8.47 -1.66 18.08
CA LEU A 211 7.76 -2.90 18.40
C LEU A 211 8.37 -3.63 19.61
N GLU A 212 9.69 -3.64 19.72
CA GLU A 212 10.44 -4.30 20.80
C GLU A 212 10.13 -3.77 22.21
N ASN A 213 9.60 -2.55 22.31
CA ASN A 213 9.23 -1.91 23.58
C ASN A 213 7.71 -1.99 23.86
N VAL A 214 6.94 -2.64 22.99
CA VAL A 214 5.51 -2.86 23.18
C VAL A 214 5.31 -4.18 23.94
N ILE A 215 4.49 -4.14 24.98
CA ILE A 215 4.23 -5.30 25.83
C ILE A 215 2.92 -5.96 25.37
N PHE A 216 3.00 -7.23 25.01
CA PHE A 216 1.87 -8.06 24.63
C PHE A 216 1.63 -9.11 25.70
N SER A 217 0.43 -9.17 26.25
CA SER A 217 0.01 -10.20 27.21
C SER A 217 -1.40 -10.68 26.88
N ASP A 218 -1.89 -11.70 27.59
CA ASP A 218 -3.27 -12.20 27.48
C ASP A 218 -4.31 -11.19 28.00
N GLU A 219 -3.88 -10.18 28.77
CA GLU A 219 -4.74 -9.12 29.29
C GLU A 219 -4.95 -7.97 28.31
N GLY A 220 -3.95 -7.67 27.46
CA GLY A 220 -3.99 -6.55 26.52
C GLY A 220 -2.63 -6.21 25.91
N VAL A 221 -2.60 -5.07 25.24
CA VAL A 221 -1.37 -4.44 24.73
C VAL A 221 -1.05 -3.25 25.62
N PHE A 222 0.21 -3.13 26.05
CA PHE A 222 0.64 -2.10 26.99
C PHE A 222 1.92 -1.42 26.51
N TYR A 223 2.12 -0.21 26.99
CA TYR A 223 3.36 0.54 26.84
C TYR A 223 3.74 1.22 28.15
N GLU A 224 5.01 1.12 28.55
CA GLU A 224 5.49 1.72 29.80
C GLU A 224 5.83 3.20 29.62
N ILE A 225 5.24 4.05 30.44
CA ILE A 225 5.51 5.50 30.48
C ILE A 225 5.81 5.91 31.92
N GLY A 226 7.06 6.29 32.20
CA GLY A 226 7.45 6.80 33.52
C GLY A 226 7.28 5.82 34.68
N GLY A 227 7.34 4.52 34.41
CA GLY A 227 7.17 3.43 35.39
C GLY A 227 5.72 2.97 35.55
N GLU A 228 4.78 3.50 34.78
CA GLU A 228 3.38 3.06 34.73
C GLU A 228 3.06 2.44 33.37
N PHE A 229 2.15 1.45 33.37
CA PHE A 229 1.71 0.78 32.15
C PHE A 229 0.44 1.43 31.62
N GLU A 230 0.53 2.00 30.43
CA GLU A 230 -0.63 2.52 29.68
C GLU A 230 -1.22 1.42 28.79
N GLU A 231 -2.49 1.12 28.97
CA GLU A 231 -3.24 0.18 28.12
C GLU A 231 -3.54 0.80 26.76
N ILE A 232 -3.31 0.06 25.69
CA ILE A 232 -3.47 0.49 24.30
C ILE A 232 -4.81 0.02 23.75
N ASP A 233 -5.68 0.95 23.38
CA ASP A 233 -6.99 0.66 22.79
C ASP A 233 -6.91 0.36 21.29
N VAL A 234 -6.01 1.09 20.59
CA VAL A 234 -5.78 0.94 19.14
C VAL A 234 -4.29 0.84 18.87
N LEU A 235 -3.87 -0.23 18.23
CA LEU A 235 -2.51 -0.46 17.77
C LEU A 235 -2.44 -0.27 16.26
N PHE A 236 -1.76 0.76 15.78
CA PHE A 236 -1.38 0.90 14.37
C PHE A 236 0.03 0.36 14.17
N LYS A 237 0.17 -0.66 13.34
CA LYS A 237 1.43 -1.34 13.09
C LYS A 237 1.94 -1.12 11.66
N MET A 238 3.19 -0.71 11.53
CA MET A 238 3.95 -0.76 10.28
C MET A 238 4.82 -2.03 10.22
N VAL A 239 4.31 -3.11 10.79
CA VAL A 239 4.91 -4.44 10.85
C VAL A 239 3.99 -5.41 10.12
N PRO A 240 4.45 -6.11 9.06
CA PRO A 240 3.58 -6.94 8.22
C PRO A 240 3.00 -8.15 8.96
N TRP A 241 1.73 -8.49 8.68
CA TRP A 241 1.10 -9.70 9.24
C TRP A 241 1.80 -10.98 8.83
N ASP A 242 2.28 -11.06 7.57
CA ASP A 242 3.02 -12.23 7.09
C ASP A 242 4.34 -12.43 7.84
N TRP A 243 5.04 -11.36 8.21
CA TRP A 243 6.19 -11.44 9.08
C TRP A 243 5.79 -11.96 10.48
N MET A 244 4.74 -11.38 11.07
CA MET A 244 4.30 -11.78 12.41
C MET A 244 3.96 -13.27 12.49
N PHE A 245 3.15 -13.80 11.57
CA PHE A 245 2.76 -15.21 11.68
C PHE A 245 3.82 -16.21 11.17
N ASN A 246 4.82 -15.79 10.40
CA ASN A 246 5.90 -16.65 9.94
C ASN A 246 7.12 -16.64 10.88
N ASP A 247 7.52 -15.46 11.35
CA ASP A 247 8.76 -15.24 12.08
C ASP A 247 8.52 -15.09 13.60
N GLU A 248 7.34 -14.58 14.01
CA GLU A 248 6.95 -14.39 15.40
C GLU A 248 5.56 -15.01 15.69
N PRO A 249 5.39 -16.32 15.51
CA PRO A 249 4.09 -16.99 15.60
C PRO A 249 3.41 -16.88 16.98
N GLU A 250 4.18 -16.78 18.06
CA GLU A 250 3.64 -16.57 19.42
C GLU A 250 3.03 -15.17 19.57
N LEU A 251 3.69 -14.14 19.04
CA LEU A 251 3.16 -12.79 18.99
C LEU A 251 1.88 -12.73 18.15
N ALA A 252 1.89 -13.36 16.97
CA ALA A 252 0.72 -13.41 16.09
C ALA A 252 -0.47 -14.11 16.77
N GLN A 253 -0.22 -15.18 17.52
CA GLN A 253 -1.24 -15.87 18.29
C GLN A 253 -1.81 -14.99 19.41
N THR A 254 -0.95 -14.36 20.22
CA THR A 254 -1.37 -13.43 21.29
C THR A 254 -2.23 -12.31 20.73
N LEU A 255 -1.79 -11.65 19.66
CA LEU A 255 -2.59 -10.60 19.00
C LEU A 255 -3.90 -11.14 18.45
N SER A 256 -3.90 -12.35 17.87
CA SER A 256 -5.13 -12.99 17.38
C SER A 256 -6.16 -13.17 18.50
N GLU A 257 -5.73 -13.64 19.66
CA GLU A 257 -6.59 -13.83 20.83
C GLU A 257 -7.11 -12.49 21.39
N LEU A 258 -6.25 -11.48 21.48
CA LEU A 258 -6.64 -10.14 21.93
C LEU A 258 -7.69 -9.50 20.99
N ILE A 259 -7.51 -9.66 19.67
CA ILE A 259 -8.46 -9.15 18.66
C ILE A 259 -9.80 -9.86 18.76
N ILE A 260 -9.81 -11.20 18.87
CA ILE A 260 -11.03 -12.00 18.97
C ILE A 260 -11.82 -11.66 20.24
N ASN A 261 -11.13 -11.33 21.33
CA ASN A 261 -11.73 -10.95 22.62
C ASN A 261 -12.03 -9.44 22.74
N ASP A 262 -11.93 -8.68 21.65
CA ASP A 262 -12.16 -7.21 21.63
C ASP A 262 -11.29 -6.43 22.65
N LYS A 263 -10.07 -6.92 22.94
CA LYS A 263 -9.12 -6.27 23.88
C LYS A 263 -8.32 -5.15 23.23
N VAL A 264 -8.07 -5.24 21.93
CA VAL A 264 -7.35 -4.24 21.15
C VAL A 264 -7.89 -4.20 19.72
N VAL A 265 -7.93 -3.02 19.12
CA VAL A 265 -8.15 -2.84 17.69
C VAL A 265 -6.78 -2.73 17.02
N VAL A 266 -6.49 -3.60 16.06
CA VAL A 266 -5.23 -3.52 15.28
C VAL A 266 -5.51 -2.98 13.88
N LEU A 267 -4.76 -2.00 13.45
CA LEU A 267 -4.81 -1.35 12.12
C LEU A 267 -3.48 -1.57 11.36
N ASN A 268 -3.48 -2.02 10.10
CA ASN A 268 -4.65 -2.56 9.41
C ASN A 268 -5.05 -3.92 10.02
N PRO A 269 -6.34 -4.27 9.93
CA PRO A 269 -6.85 -5.47 10.61
C PRO A 269 -6.36 -6.78 9.97
N PRO A 270 -6.46 -7.93 10.68
CA PRO A 270 -5.96 -9.23 10.22
C PRO A 270 -6.39 -9.65 8.82
N TYR A 271 -7.59 -9.29 8.38
CA TYR A 271 -8.05 -9.67 7.03
C TYR A 271 -7.25 -9.01 5.89
N THR A 272 -6.46 -7.97 6.15
CA THR A 272 -5.57 -7.38 5.14
C THR A 272 -4.42 -8.31 4.76
N ALA A 273 -4.09 -9.30 5.59
CA ALA A 273 -3.16 -10.37 5.24
C ALA A 273 -3.63 -11.17 4.00
N ILE A 274 -4.95 -11.27 3.76
CA ILE A 274 -5.50 -11.85 2.53
C ILE A 274 -5.15 -10.95 1.34
N TRP A 275 -5.38 -9.65 1.46
CA TRP A 275 -5.27 -8.69 0.38
C TRP A 275 -3.82 -8.41 -0.04
N GLN A 276 -2.90 -8.44 0.93
CA GLN A 276 -1.46 -8.31 0.71
C GLN A 276 -0.86 -9.52 -0.03
N ASN A 277 -1.47 -10.69 0.11
CA ASN A 277 -0.99 -11.96 -0.44
C ASN A 277 -1.26 -12.07 -1.95
N LYS A 278 -0.22 -12.18 -2.76
CA LYS A 278 -0.36 -12.25 -4.22
C LYS A 278 -1.04 -13.55 -4.72
N LYS A 279 -1.09 -14.63 -3.91
CA LYS A 279 -1.94 -15.81 -4.22
C LYS A 279 -3.42 -15.45 -4.26
N PHE A 280 -3.83 -14.42 -3.52
CA PHE A 280 -5.21 -13.96 -3.56
C PHE A 280 -5.61 -13.39 -4.93
N LEU A 281 -4.67 -12.75 -5.65
CA LEU A 281 -4.90 -12.34 -7.04
C LEU A 281 -5.16 -13.55 -7.95
N ALA A 282 -4.43 -14.66 -7.72
CA ALA A 282 -4.68 -15.90 -8.46
C ALA A 282 -6.06 -16.50 -8.13
N TYR A 283 -6.45 -16.49 -6.86
CA TYR A 283 -7.79 -16.90 -6.42
C TYR A 283 -8.89 -16.04 -7.09
N ILE A 284 -8.69 -14.72 -7.15
CA ILE A 284 -9.63 -13.81 -7.83
C ILE A 284 -9.68 -14.12 -9.32
N THR A 285 -8.54 -14.27 -10.00
CA THR A 285 -8.48 -14.60 -11.42
C THR A 285 -9.28 -15.86 -11.75
N GLN A 286 -9.18 -16.86 -10.88
CA GLN A 286 -9.89 -18.14 -11.08
C GLN A 286 -11.39 -18.06 -10.86
N ASN A 287 -11.84 -17.26 -9.89
CA ASN A 287 -13.23 -17.27 -9.41
C ASN A 287 -14.06 -16.08 -9.87
N PHE A 288 -13.45 -15.00 -10.32
CA PHE A 288 -14.10 -13.74 -10.67
C PHE A 288 -13.51 -13.18 -11.98
N PRO A 289 -14.09 -13.55 -13.15
CA PRO A 289 -13.67 -12.95 -14.42
C PRO A 289 -13.76 -11.42 -14.35
N ASN A 290 -12.68 -10.76 -14.65
CA ASN A 290 -12.59 -9.30 -14.65
C ASN A 290 -11.49 -8.83 -15.63
N ASN A 291 -11.49 -7.53 -15.94
CA ASN A 291 -10.48 -6.88 -16.76
C ASN A 291 -9.78 -5.73 -16.02
N ILE A 292 -9.86 -5.71 -14.69
CA ILE A 292 -9.32 -4.66 -13.82
C ILE A 292 -7.99 -5.09 -13.24
N LEU A 293 -7.93 -6.34 -12.75
CA LEU A 293 -6.71 -6.92 -12.21
C LEU A 293 -5.90 -7.58 -13.32
N ALA A 294 -4.58 -7.55 -13.20
CA ALA A 294 -3.71 -8.37 -14.03
C ALA A 294 -3.93 -9.85 -13.70
N GLU A 295 -4.25 -10.66 -14.72
CA GLU A 295 -4.46 -12.10 -14.55
C GLU A 295 -3.26 -12.75 -13.88
N THR A 296 -3.52 -13.49 -12.78
CA THR A 296 -2.47 -14.08 -11.94
C THR A 296 -2.74 -15.57 -11.76
N TYR A 297 -1.67 -16.38 -11.75
CA TYR A 297 -1.74 -17.85 -11.64
C TYR A 297 -0.64 -18.34 -10.68
N LEU A 298 -0.88 -19.50 -10.05
CA LEU A 298 0.10 -20.14 -9.17
C LEU A 298 1.19 -20.91 -9.93
N GLN A 299 0.95 -21.17 -11.21
CA GLN A 299 1.90 -21.82 -12.11
C GLN A 299 1.95 -21.04 -13.44
N GLN A 300 3.03 -21.23 -14.18
CA GLN A 300 3.15 -20.66 -15.50
C GLN A 300 2.11 -21.28 -16.44
N GLU A 301 1.24 -20.45 -16.99
CA GLU A 301 0.20 -20.83 -17.94
C GLU A 301 0.57 -20.37 -19.34
N ALA A 302 0.47 -21.27 -20.34
CA ALA A 302 0.81 -20.93 -21.73
C ALA A 302 0.02 -19.73 -22.28
N ARG A 303 -1.21 -19.51 -21.78
CA ARG A 303 -2.08 -18.39 -22.17
C ARG A 303 -1.61 -17.01 -21.68
N LEU A 304 -0.65 -16.96 -20.75
CA LEU A 304 -0.11 -15.68 -20.27
C LEU A 304 0.68 -14.96 -21.39
N GLY A 305 1.36 -15.72 -22.24
CA GLY A 305 2.28 -15.16 -23.23
C GLY A 305 3.47 -14.48 -22.52
N GLU A 306 3.37 -13.14 -22.38
CA GLU A 306 4.31 -12.37 -21.58
C GLU A 306 3.82 -12.29 -20.13
N TYR A 307 4.75 -12.48 -19.18
CA TYR A 307 4.40 -12.54 -17.76
C TYR A 307 5.50 -12.00 -16.84
N VAL A 308 5.06 -11.70 -15.62
CA VAL A 308 5.93 -11.36 -14.48
C VAL A 308 5.86 -12.50 -13.48
N LYS A 309 7.01 -13.03 -13.10
CA LYS A 309 7.16 -13.96 -11.97
C LYS A 309 7.55 -13.15 -10.74
N LYS A 310 6.83 -13.31 -9.63
CA LYS A 310 7.10 -12.55 -8.39
C LYS A 310 6.75 -13.34 -7.14
N PRO A 311 7.47 -13.11 -6.00
CA PRO A 311 7.20 -13.78 -4.74
C PRO A 311 5.84 -13.38 -4.17
N VAL A 312 5.23 -14.29 -3.41
CA VAL A 312 3.90 -14.10 -2.82
C VAL A 312 3.83 -12.87 -1.91
N TYR A 313 4.82 -12.68 -1.06
CA TYR A 313 4.94 -11.54 -0.14
C TYR A 313 6.12 -10.61 -0.49
N GLY A 314 6.66 -10.68 -1.73
CA GLY A 314 7.77 -9.82 -2.15
C GLY A 314 7.42 -8.34 -2.06
N ARG A 315 8.40 -7.51 -1.68
CA ARG A 315 8.34 -6.05 -1.54
C ARG A 315 9.48 -5.42 -2.32
N LEU A 316 9.47 -4.10 -2.49
CA LEU A 316 10.56 -3.27 -3.05
C LEU A 316 11.05 -3.74 -4.43
N GLY A 317 10.21 -4.40 -5.21
CA GLY A 317 10.60 -4.93 -6.53
C GLY A 317 11.58 -6.11 -6.49
N GLU A 318 11.82 -6.74 -5.35
CA GLU A 318 12.76 -7.83 -5.18
C GLU A 318 12.29 -9.16 -5.76
N ASN A 319 13.22 -9.94 -6.31
CA ASN A 319 13.02 -11.26 -6.92
C ASN A 319 11.91 -11.30 -7.99
N ILE A 320 11.74 -10.18 -8.70
CA ILE A 320 10.83 -10.09 -9.85
C ILE A 320 11.57 -10.52 -11.12
N ALA A 321 10.92 -11.29 -11.97
CA ALA A 321 11.39 -11.59 -13.31
C ALA A 321 10.31 -11.29 -14.34
N ILE A 322 10.63 -10.50 -15.36
CA ILE A 322 9.77 -10.17 -16.49
C ILE A 322 10.22 -11.01 -17.70
N GLU A 323 9.30 -11.80 -18.23
CA GLU A 323 9.49 -12.64 -19.41
C GLU A 323 8.63 -12.10 -20.57
N THR A 324 9.27 -11.64 -21.63
CA THR A 324 8.60 -11.16 -22.84
C THR A 324 9.09 -11.90 -24.08
N ALA A 325 8.29 -11.94 -25.12
CA ALA A 325 8.62 -12.65 -26.37
C ALA A 325 9.78 -11.99 -27.14
N THR A 326 10.02 -10.71 -26.94
CA THR A 326 10.90 -9.89 -27.81
C THR A 326 12.09 -9.27 -27.10
N LYS A 327 12.12 -9.28 -25.78
CA LYS A 327 13.21 -8.70 -24.97
C LYS A 327 13.92 -9.77 -24.15
N ALA A 328 15.18 -9.54 -23.83
CA ALA A 328 15.88 -10.37 -22.86
C ALA A 328 15.12 -10.36 -21.54
N ARG A 329 15.15 -11.49 -20.82
CA ARG A 329 14.61 -11.59 -19.48
C ARG A 329 15.23 -10.51 -18.59
N LEU A 330 14.36 -9.75 -17.92
CA LEU A 330 14.76 -8.79 -16.90
C LEU A 330 14.47 -9.39 -15.53
N GLU A 331 15.40 -9.28 -14.62
CA GLU A 331 15.21 -9.77 -13.25
C GLU A 331 15.89 -8.88 -12.21
N SER A 332 15.26 -8.78 -11.04
CA SER A 332 15.82 -8.16 -9.84
C SER A 332 16.24 -9.26 -8.84
N LYS A 333 17.27 -8.95 -8.06
CA LYS A 333 17.71 -9.79 -6.94
C LYS A 333 16.96 -9.38 -5.67
N GLY A 334 17.07 -10.18 -4.59
CA GLY A 334 16.53 -9.87 -3.28
C GLY A 334 16.42 -11.11 -2.41
N ASP A 335 15.80 -10.95 -1.24
CA ASP A 335 15.77 -11.96 -0.17
C ASP A 335 14.53 -12.88 -0.22
N TYR A 336 13.54 -12.56 -1.06
CA TYR A 336 12.28 -13.32 -1.16
C TYR A 336 12.33 -14.56 -2.08
N GLY A 337 13.49 -14.91 -2.61
CA GLY A 337 13.65 -15.99 -3.61
C GLY A 337 13.27 -17.40 -3.13
N LYS A 338 13.12 -17.63 -1.83
CA LYS A 338 12.70 -18.92 -1.25
C LYS A 338 11.17 -19.04 -1.10
N GLN A 339 10.42 -17.97 -1.31
CA GLN A 339 8.98 -17.99 -1.21
C GLN A 339 8.33 -18.66 -2.43
N ASP A 340 7.06 -19.07 -2.28
CA ASP A 340 6.21 -19.42 -3.41
C ASP A 340 6.11 -18.24 -4.37
N MET A 341 6.01 -18.55 -5.66
CA MET A 341 5.93 -17.56 -6.73
C MET A 341 4.53 -17.54 -7.35
N VAL A 342 4.12 -16.38 -7.80
CA VAL A 342 2.98 -16.22 -8.71
C VAL A 342 3.45 -15.78 -10.09
N PHE A 343 2.65 -16.12 -11.10
CA PHE A 343 2.86 -15.76 -12.50
C PHE A 343 1.72 -14.85 -12.93
N GLN A 344 2.03 -13.61 -13.21
CA GLN A 344 1.06 -12.59 -13.54
C GLN A 344 1.27 -12.10 -14.96
N LYS A 345 0.18 -11.93 -15.73
CA LYS A 345 0.24 -11.36 -17.06
C LYS A 345 0.94 -10.01 -17.04
N TYR A 346 1.90 -9.84 -17.95
CA TYR A 346 2.64 -8.59 -18.05
C TYR A 346 1.77 -7.49 -18.64
N TYR A 347 1.71 -6.37 -17.98
CA TYR A 347 1.18 -5.11 -18.46
C TYR A 347 2.25 -4.05 -18.30
N PRO A 348 2.61 -3.31 -19.37
CA PRO A 348 3.67 -2.32 -19.29
C PRO A 348 3.28 -1.14 -18.40
N LEU A 349 4.29 -0.55 -17.77
CA LEU A 349 4.18 0.74 -17.10
C LEU A 349 3.93 1.86 -18.11
N ASN A 350 3.38 2.99 -17.64
CA ASN A 350 3.42 4.21 -18.44
C ASN A 350 4.88 4.58 -18.71
N GLN A 351 5.15 5.15 -19.87
CA GLN A 351 6.51 5.48 -20.33
C GLN A 351 6.49 6.82 -21.07
N ASP A 352 7.50 7.65 -20.86
CA ASP A 352 7.72 8.86 -21.63
C ASP A 352 8.50 8.60 -22.94
N LEU A 353 8.88 9.67 -23.65
CA LEU A 353 9.63 9.60 -24.90
C LEU A 353 11.10 9.19 -24.67
N GLU A 354 11.66 9.45 -23.50
CA GLU A 354 13.02 9.11 -23.10
C GLU A 354 13.15 7.69 -22.55
N LYS A 355 12.01 6.95 -22.44
CA LYS A 355 11.89 5.59 -21.93
C LYS A 355 12.02 5.47 -20.41
N TYR A 356 11.70 6.52 -19.67
CA TYR A 356 11.53 6.46 -18.24
C TYR A 356 10.16 5.88 -17.91
N TYR A 357 10.06 5.09 -16.86
CA TYR A 357 8.85 4.34 -16.52
C TYR A 357 8.18 4.93 -15.30
N TYR A 358 6.83 4.95 -15.32
CA TYR A 358 6.00 5.54 -14.28
C TYR A 358 4.97 4.54 -13.79
N GLN A 359 5.04 4.19 -12.51
CA GLN A 359 4.04 3.37 -11.82
C GLN A 359 3.11 4.27 -11.02
N ILE A 360 1.80 4.02 -11.15
CA ILE A 360 0.78 4.74 -10.40
C ILE A 360 0.48 3.98 -9.12
N GLY A 361 0.58 4.65 -7.98
CA GLY A 361 0.03 4.21 -6.72
C GLY A 361 -1.27 4.94 -6.44
N MET A 362 -2.38 4.22 -6.30
CA MET A 362 -3.66 4.78 -5.87
C MET A 362 -3.92 4.41 -4.43
N PHE A 363 -3.74 5.37 -3.53
CA PHE A 363 -4.17 5.20 -2.14
C PHE A 363 -5.67 5.01 -2.05
N TYR A 364 -6.06 4.06 -1.23
CA TYR A 364 -7.45 3.68 -1.03
C TYR A 364 -7.76 3.56 0.46
N THR A 365 -8.87 4.12 0.86
CA THR A 365 -9.45 4.01 2.20
C THR A 365 -10.81 3.30 2.10
N THR A 366 -11.90 4.01 2.21
CA THR A 366 -13.25 3.57 1.82
C THR A 366 -13.59 3.95 0.37
N LYS A 367 -12.72 4.70 -0.28
CA LYS A 367 -12.74 5.16 -1.66
C LYS A 367 -11.31 5.45 -2.12
N ALA A 368 -11.10 5.68 -3.40
CA ALA A 368 -9.83 6.19 -3.92
C ALA A 368 -9.54 7.57 -3.32
N SER A 369 -8.37 7.76 -2.71
CA SER A 369 -8.07 8.90 -1.83
C SER A 369 -6.89 9.76 -2.27
N ALA A 370 -5.86 9.17 -2.90
CA ALA A 370 -4.72 9.94 -3.42
C ALA A 370 -3.97 9.18 -4.51
N ILE A 371 -3.31 9.93 -5.38
CA ILE A 371 -2.35 9.38 -6.35
C ILE A 371 -0.94 9.73 -5.90
N ASN A 372 -0.04 8.74 -5.97
CA ASN A 372 1.40 8.96 -6.00
C ASN A 372 2.02 8.27 -7.23
N LEU A 373 3.23 8.66 -7.57
CA LEU A 373 3.95 8.10 -8.69
C LEU A 373 5.34 7.67 -8.24
N ARG A 374 5.77 6.53 -8.74
CA ARG A 374 7.18 6.09 -8.68
C ARG A 374 7.73 6.05 -10.09
N ALA A 375 8.93 6.60 -10.28
CA ALA A 375 9.55 6.76 -11.58
C ALA A 375 10.95 6.18 -11.59
N GLN A 376 11.34 5.47 -12.66
CA GLN A 376 12.65 4.82 -12.79
C GLN A 376 12.95 4.54 -14.26
N ASP A 377 14.24 4.35 -14.58
CA ASP A 377 14.71 3.95 -15.92
C ASP A 377 14.50 2.45 -16.23
N SER A 378 13.92 1.69 -15.30
CA SER A 378 13.64 0.25 -15.39
C SER A 378 12.14 -0.03 -15.29
N PRO A 379 11.62 -1.05 -16.02
CA PRO A 379 10.24 -1.49 -15.85
C PRO A 379 9.99 -2.31 -14.57
N ILE A 380 11.03 -2.64 -13.80
CA ILE A 380 10.92 -3.19 -12.44
C ILE A 380 11.18 -2.04 -11.49
N ILE A 381 10.15 -1.55 -10.83
CA ILE A 381 10.26 -0.47 -9.84
C ILE A 381 10.83 -1.05 -8.54
N THR A 382 11.97 -0.53 -8.13
CA THR A 382 12.69 -0.92 -6.91
C THR A 382 12.65 0.20 -5.86
N ASP A 383 13.38 0.05 -4.76
CA ASP A 383 13.58 1.08 -3.73
C ASP A 383 14.43 2.27 -4.21
N ASP A 384 15.25 2.07 -5.25
CA ASP A 384 16.01 3.16 -5.89
C ASP A 384 15.16 4.08 -6.77
N CYS A 385 13.84 3.87 -6.86
CA CYS A 385 12.95 4.70 -7.68
C CYS A 385 12.77 6.10 -7.10
N GLU A 386 12.60 7.08 -7.99
CA GLU A 386 12.21 8.42 -7.60
C GLU A 386 10.72 8.48 -7.21
N PHE A 387 10.40 9.27 -6.20
CA PHE A 387 9.05 9.72 -5.94
C PHE A 387 8.75 10.96 -6.78
N MET A 388 7.69 10.90 -7.58
CA MET A 388 7.24 12.00 -8.43
C MET A 388 5.87 12.52 -7.99
N SER A 389 5.74 13.82 -7.80
CA SER A 389 4.47 14.46 -7.55
C SER A 389 3.65 14.64 -8.84
N HIS A 390 2.34 14.79 -8.71
CA HIS A 390 1.46 15.04 -9.85
C HIS A 390 0.63 16.31 -9.66
N PHE A 391 0.14 16.84 -10.78
CA PHE A 391 -0.89 17.89 -10.79
C PHE A 391 -1.97 17.55 -11.81
N ILE A 392 -3.18 18.10 -11.62
CA ILE A 392 -4.32 17.90 -12.52
C ILE A 392 -4.29 18.92 -13.63
N ILE A 393 -4.43 18.46 -14.89
CA ILE A 393 -4.57 19.27 -16.11
C ILE A 393 -5.92 19.05 -16.77
#